data_62df103004dc35b6d84be7d2438aca56
#
_entry.id   62df103004dc35b6d84be7d2438aca56
#
_cell.length_a   1.000
_cell.length_b   1.000
_cell.length_c   1.000
_cell.angle_alpha   90.00
_cell.angle_beta   90.00
_cell.angle_gamma   90.00
#
_symmetry.space_group_name_H-M   'P 1'
#
loop_
_entity.id
_entity.type
_entity.pdbx_description
1 polymer ?
#
loop_
_entity_poly.entity_id
_entity_poly.type
_entity_poly.pdbx_seq_one_letter_code
_entity_poly.pdbx_strand_id
1 'polypeptide(L)'
;HTFGIDGVTTNPRHIMVSGKPFLTVISEMADWVKAEGIEGYEKFPISVEINPHLDDADEMVAEARKISAICSNFVIKIPCTEAGIQAARRLEAEGIRTNVTLVFSPAQAILPAKNNSLFVSPFIGWKEANGEDCKAYIQAISDIYDNYGYKGKTQIICAAIRTPKQIVD
;
A
#
# COMPACT_ATOMS: atom_id res chain seq x y z
N HIS A 1 19.90 1.30 3.69
CA HIS A 1 20.17 2.58 2.99
C HIS A 1 21.25 2.55 1.90
N THR A 2 22.03 1.48 1.78
CA THR A 2 23.12 1.40 0.78
C THR A 2 22.63 1.60 -0.65
N PHE A 3 21.36 1.31 -0.97
CA PHE A 3 20.76 1.40 -2.31
C PHE A 3 19.86 2.64 -2.52
N GLY A 4 19.69 3.50 -1.51
CA GLY A 4 18.90 4.73 -1.62
C GLY A 4 17.40 4.47 -1.85
N ILE A 5 16.84 3.38 -1.30
CA ILE A 5 15.41 3.10 -1.37
C ILE A 5 14.63 4.06 -0.46
N ASP A 6 13.43 4.46 -0.89
CA ASP A 6 12.60 5.44 -0.20
C ASP A 6 11.54 4.81 0.72
N GLY A 7 11.38 3.49 0.70
CA GLY A 7 10.44 2.76 1.53
C GLY A 7 10.34 1.29 1.12
N VAL A 8 9.52 0.54 1.83
CA VAL A 8 9.26 -0.88 1.54
C VAL A 8 7.77 -1.21 1.61
N THR A 9 7.38 -2.25 0.89
CA THR A 9 6.05 -2.83 1.00
C THR A 9 6.14 -4.28 1.42
N THR A 10 5.23 -4.71 2.27
CA THR A 10 5.08 -6.11 2.66
C THR A 10 3.79 -6.70 2.10
N ASN A 11 3.65 -7.99 2.21
CA ASN A 11 2.38 -8.70 2.05
C ASN A 11 2.40 -9.99 2.88
N PRO A 12 1.24 -10.59 3.17
CA PRO A 12 1.16 -11.80 3.99
C PRO A 12 1.99 -12.97 3.48
N ARG A 13 2.10 -13.12 2.15
CA ARG A 13 2.91 -14.20 1.54
C ARG A 13 4.41 -14.02 1.83
N HIS A 14 4.94 -12.80 1.72
CA HIS A 14 6.35 -12.53 2.01
C HIS A 14 6.65 -12.80 3.48
N ILE A 15 5.76 -12.39 4.37
CA ILE A 15 5.92 -12.65 5.81
C ILE A 15 5.87 -14.16 6.09
N MET A 16 4.93 -14.88 5.50
CA MET A 16 4.84 -16.34 5.64
C MET A 16 6.12 -17.05 5.16
N VAL A 17 6.68 -16.65 4.02
CA VAL A 17 7.92 -17.21 3.46
C VAL A 17 9.14 -16.93 4.37
N SER A 18 9.12 -15.87 5.17
CA SER A 18 10.20 -15.60 6.13
C SER A 18 10.30 -16.66 7.25
N GLY A 19 9.25 -17.46 7.45
CA GLY A 19 9.17 -18.45 8.51
C GLY A 19 8.99 -17.88 9.92
N LYS A 20 8.85 -16.55 10.03
CA LYS A 20 8.64 -15.85 11.31
C LYS A 20 7.18 -15.47 11.53
N PRO A 21 6.71 -15.38 12.79
CA PRO A 21 5.40 -14.83 13.10
C PRO A 21 5.26 -13.37 12.61
N PHE A 22 4.05 -12.99 12.18
CA PHE A 22 3.76 -11.65 11.66
C PHE A 22 4.24 -10.52 12.58
N LEU A 23 3.86 -10.57 13.87
CA LEU A 23 4.25 -9.55 14.84
C LEU A 23 5.77 -9.46 15.04
N THR A 24 6.47 -10.58 14.98
CA THR A 24 7.93 -10.58 15.06
C THR A 24 8.56 -9.81 13.89
N VAL A 25 8.09 -10.07 12.67
CA VAL A 25 8.62 -9.39 11.47
C VAL A 25 8.40 -7.88 11.53
N ILE A 26 7.18 -7.44 11.84
CA ILE A 26 6.89 -6.00 11.88
C ILE A 26 7.57 -5.30 13.07
N SER A 27 7.77 -5.99 14.21
CA SER A 27 8.55 -5.44 15.33
C SER A 27 10.03 -5.28 14.96
N GLU A 28 10.62 -6.27 14.28
CA GLU A 28 12.00 -6.15 13.78
C GLU A 28 12.15 -4.97 12.79
N MET A 29 11.15 -4.71 11.94
CA MET A 29 11.14 -3.54 11.06
C MET A 29 11.05 -2.23 11.85
N ALA A 30 10.22 -2.17 12.89
CA ALA A 30 10.10 -1.01 13.77
C ALA A 30 11.42 -0.72 14.50
N ASP A 31 12.07 -1.74 15.04
CA ASP A 31 13.36 -1.61 15.70
C ASP A 31 14.45 -1.13 14.74
N TRP A 32 14.44 -1.64 13.51
CA TRP A 32 15.38 -1.23 12.48
C TRP A 32 15.25 0.25 12.10
N VAL A 33 14.03 0.76 11.81
CA VAL A 33 13.86 2.18 11.45
C VAL A 33 14.26 3.11 12.60
N LYS A 34 14.03 2.68 13.84
CA LYS A 34 14.46 3.41 15.04
C LYS A 34 15.99 3.44 15.16
N ALA A 35 16.64 2.31 14.94
CA ALA A 35 18.11 2.23 14.98
C ALA A 35 18.78 3.10 13.91
N GLU A 36 18.15 3.21 12.73
CA GLU A 36 18.62 4.05 11.62
C GLU A 36 18.25 5.54 11.77
N GLY A 37 17.42 5.92 12.73
CA GLY A 37 16.97 7.30 12.93
C GLY A 37 16.07 7.85 11.82
N ILE A 38 15.32 6.97 11.16
CA ILE A 38 14.41 7.29 10.02
C ILE A 38 12.95 7.12 10.40
N GLU A 39 12.59 7.41 11.64
CA GLU A 39 11.23 7.31 12.14
C GLU A 39 10.28 8.30 11.42
N GLY A 40 9.06 7.82 11.15
CA GLY A 40 8.00 8.53 10.45
C GLY A 40 7.82 8.07 9.01
N TYR A 41 6.56 7.87 8.61
CA TYR A 41 6.24 7.43 7.25
C TYR A 41 6.65 8.46 6.18
N GLU A 42 6.79 9.71 6.55
CA GLU A 42 7.25 10.79 5.65
C GLU A 42 8.71 10.61 5.25
N LYS A 43 9.52 9.97 6.11
CA LYS A 43 10.93 9.69 5.82
C LYS A 43 11.13 8.33 5.16
N PHE A 44 10.43 7.31 5.68
CA PHE A 44 10.57 5.95 5.20
C PHE A 44 9.28 5.15 5.43
N PRO A 45 8.30 5.21 4.52
CA PRO A 45 7.05 4.45 4.66
C PRO A 45 7.28 2.94 4.55
N ILE A 46 6.63 2.21 5.44
CA ILE A 46 6.58 0.74 5.40
C ILE A 46 5.12 0.32 5.28
N SER A 47 4.74 -0.18 4.11
CA SER A 47 3.38 -0.70 3.92
C SER A 47 3.24 -2.07 4.57
N VAL A 48 2.42 -2.17 5.61
CA VAL A 48 2.11 -3.40 6.35
C VAL A 48 0.67 -3.82 6.06
N GLU A 49 0.50 -4.98 5.44
CA GLU A 49 -0.81 -5.48 5.03
C GLU A 49 -1.52 -6.17 6.20
N ILE A 50 -2.79 -5.81 6.43
CA ILE A 50 -3.66 -6.46 7.40
C ILE A 50 -3.93 -7.92 7.01
N ASN A 51 -4.54 -8.68 7.92
CA ASN A 51 -4.96 -10.06 7.64
C ASN A 51 -5.86 -10.09 6.38
N PRO A 52 -5.46 -10.83 5.31
CA PRO A 52 -6.17 -10.87 4.04
C PRO A 52 -7.53 -11.60 4.10
N HIS A 53 -7.83 -12.27 5.20
CA HIS A 53 -9.09 -13.00 5.41
C HIS A 53 -10.18 -12.14 6.07
N LEU A 54 -9.88 -10.90 6.45
CA LEU A 54 -10.89 -9.99 6.97
C LEU A 54 -11.76 -9.48 5.81
N ASP A 55 -13.06 -9.50 6.02
CA ASP A 55 -14.07 -9.03 5.07
C ASP A 55 -15.02 -7.98 5.68
N ASP A 56 -14.84 -7.66 6.94
CA ASP A 56 -15.59 -6.63 7.69
C ASP A 56 -14.74 -5.37 7.94
N ALA A 57 -15.32 -4.19 7.71
CA ALA A 57 -14.63 -2.92 7.85
C ALA A 57 -14.25 -2.59 9.31
N ASP A 58 -15.06 -2.99 10.30
CA ASP A 58 -14.77 -2.74 11.72
C ASP A 58 -13.60 -3.60 12.19
N GLU A 59 -13.54 -4.86 11.77
CA GLU A 59 -12.42 -5.75 12.05
C GLU A 59 -11.12 -5.25 11.39
N MET A 60 -11.18 -4.82 10.12
CA MET A 60 -10.04 -4.23 9.41
C MET A 60 -9.50 -2.99 10.14
N VAL A 61 -10.39 -2.08 10.58
CA VAL A 61 -10.00 -0.88 11.33
C VAL A 61 -9.39 -1.24 12.68
N ALA A 62 -9.96 -2.22 13.39
CA ALA A 62 -9.46 -2.65 14.69
C ALA A 62 -8.04 -3.24 14.59
N GLU A 63 -7.77 -4.05 13.58
CA GLU A 63 -6.43 -4.60 13.33
C GLU A 63 -5.45 -3.51 12.87
N ALA A 64 -5.86 -2.66 11.94
CA ALA A 64 -5.05 -1.55 11.45
C ALA A 64 -4.56 -0.62 12.56
N ARG A 65 -5.42 -0.29 13.51
CA ARG A 65 -5.04 0.52 14.70
C ARG A 65 -3.97 -0.16 15.56
N LYS A 66 -4.06 -1.48 15.74
CA LYS A 66 -3.04 -2.23 16.49
C LYS A 66 -1.68 -2.21 15.78
N ILE A 67 -1.69 -2.40 14.45
CA ILE A 67 -0.47 -2.37 13.64
C ILE A 67 0.13 -0.96 13.64
N SER A 68 -0.66 0.07 13.38
CA SER A 68 -0.17 1.45 13.30
C SER A 68 0.42 1.96 14.61
N ALA A 69 -0.08 1.45 15.75
CA ALA A 69 0.44 1.80 17.07
C ALA A 69 1.88 1.28 17.35
N ILE A 70 2.38 0.34 16.55
CA ILE A 70 3.73 -0.25 16.75
C ILE A 70 4.81 0.71 16.25
N CYS A 71 4.58 1.39 15.11
CA CYS A 71 5.61 2.20 14.48
C CYS A 71 5.01 3.31 13.61
N SER A 72 5.53 4.54 13.75
CA SER A 72 5.10 5.71 12.97
C SER A 72 5.44 5.62 11.47
N ASN A 73 6.28 4.67 11.06
CA ASN A 73 6.58 4.39 9.66
C ASN A 73 5.54 3.53 8.97
N PHE A 74 4.62 2.92 9.74
CA PHE A 74 3.67 1.97 9.16
C PHE A 74 2.54 2.69 8.44
N VAL A 75 2.39 2.31 7.17
CA VAL A 75 1.27 2.66 6.29
C VAL A 75 0.44 1.40 6.14
N ILE A 76 -0.81 1.43 6.56
CA ILE A 76 -1.66 0.25 6.60
C ILE A 76 -2.09 -0.15 5.19
N LYS A 77 -1.69 -1.32 4.75
CA LYS A 77 -2.04 -1.84 3.43
C LYS A 77 -3.35 -2.62 3.51
N ILE A 78 -4.33 -2.22 2.69
CA ILE A 78 -5.72 -2.68 2.75
C ILE A 78 -6.18 -3.06 1.34
N PRO A 79 -6.93 -4.19 1.16
CA PRO A 79 -7.44 -4.57 -0.15
C PRO A 79 -8.50 -3.59 -0.66
N CYS A 80 -8.56 -3.40 -1.99
CA CYS A 80 -9.55 -2.57 -2.67
C CYS A 80 -10.91 -3.29 -2.80
N THR A 81 -11.48 -3.68 -1.66
CA THR A 81 -12.85 -4.21 -1.52
C THR A 81 -13.76 -3.12 -0.98
N GLU A 82 -15.07 -3.35 -0.95
CA GLU A 82 -16.01 -2.42 -0.33
C GLU A 82 -15.66 -2.16 1.13
N ALA A 83 -15.47 -3.22 1.93
CA ALA A 83 -15.06 -3.13 3.32
C ALA A 83 -13.69 -2.43 3.48
N GLY A 84 -12.72 -2.75 2.61
CA GLY A 84 -11.40 -2.13 2.61
C GLY A 84 -11.43 -0.63 2.33
N ILE A 85 -12.25 -0.17 1.39
CA ILE A 85 -12.45 1.26 1.10
C ILE A 85 -13.11 1.99 2.25
N GLN A 86 -14.11 1.38 2.91
CA GLN A 86 -14.73 1.94 4.11
C GLN A 86 -13.73 2.03 5.26
N ALA A 87 -12.94 0.99 5.49
CA ALA A 87 -11.88 0.97 6.49
C ALA A 87 -10.81 2.04 6.22
N ALA A 88 -10.30 2.13 4.98
CA ALA A 88 -9.31 3.13 4.59
C ALA A 88 -9.79 4.56 4.84
N ARG A 89 -11.06 4.86 4.50
CA ARG A 89 -11.66 6.18 4.75
C ARG A 89 -11.67 6.54 6.24
N ARG A 90 -12.01 5.58 7.09
CA ARG A 90 -12.06 5.80 8.56
C ARG A 90 -10.67 6.00 9.12
N LEU A 91 -9.71 5.18 8.73
CA LEU A 91 -8.32 5.28 9.17
C LEU A 91 -7.66 6.60 8.77
N GLU A 92 -7.84 7.04 7.51
CA GLU A 92 -7.32 8.34 7.07
C GLU A 92 -7.95 9.51 7.85
N ALA A 93 -9.23 9.43 8.23
CA ALA A 93 -9.87 10.42 9.09
C ALA A 93 -9.29 10.43 10.52
N GLU A 94 -8.68 9.34 10.97
CA GLU A 94 -7.97 9.21 12.25
C GLU A 94 -6.47 9.56 12.15
N GLY A 95 -5.98 9.91 10.95
CA GLY A 95 -4.56 10.18 10.70
C GLY A 95 -3.71 8.94 10.49
N ILE A 96 -4.32 7.75 10.42
CA ILE A 96 -3.63 6.50 10.11
C ILE A 96 -3.55 6.35 8.59
N ARG A 97 -2.33 6.42 8.05
CA ARG A 97 -2.11 6.42 6.60
C ARG A 97 -2.32 5.04 5.99
N THR A 98 -2.87 5.02 4.78
CA THR A 98 -3.25 3.79 4.09
C THR A 98 -2.58 3.62 2.72
N ASN A 99 -2.40 2.35 2.32
CA ASN A 99 -2.02 1.92 0.99
C ASN A 99 -3.10 0.95 0.47
N VAL A 100 -3.95 1.42 -0.44
CA VAL A 100 -5.01 0.57 -0.99
C VAL A 100 -4.43 -0.30 -2.11
N THR A 101 -4.43 -1.60 -1.88
CA THR A 101 -3.84 -2.62 -2.77
C THR A 101 -4.91 -3.43 -3.52
N LEU A 102 -4.48 -4.34 -4.40
CA LEU A 102 -5.36 -5.14 -5.24
C LEU A 102 -6.26 -4.28 -6.14
N VAL A 103 -5.67 -3.24 -6.68
CA VAL A 103 -6.32 -2.40 -7.68
C VAL A 103 -6.06 -2.99 -9.06
N PHE A 104 -7.13 -3.25 -9.81
CA PHE A 104 -7.11 -3.91 -11.13
C PHE A 104 -7.80 -3.08 -12.24
N SER A 105 -8.33 -1.90 -11.89
CA SER A 105 -8.90 -0.99 -12.89
C SER A 105 -8.67 0.47 -12.50
N PRO A 106 -8.65 1.41 -13.48
CA PRO A 106 -8.55 2.84 -13.16
C PRO A 106 -9.69 3.34 -12.27
N ALA A 107 -10.90 2.81 -12.45
CA ALA A 107 -12.05 3.17 -11.62
C ALA A 107 -11.86 2.83 -10.14
N GLN A 108 -11.23 1.69 -9.84
CA GLN A 108 -10.93 1.30 -8.46
C GLN A 108 -9.94 2.27 -7.78
N ALA A 109 -9.08 2.96 -8.53
CA ALA A 109 -8.12 3.91 -7.98
C ALA A 109 -8.75 5.25 -7.55
N ILE A 110 -10.00 5.53 -7.93
CA ILE A 110 -10.67 6.82 -7.63
C ILE A 110 -10.99 6.94 -6.15
N LEU A 111 -11.60 5.93 -5.54
CA LEU A 111 -12.03 6.00 -4.13
C LEU A 111 -10.87 6.10 -3.15
N PRO A 112 -9.76 5.35 -3.29
CA PRO A 112 -8.57 5.57 -2.49
C PRO A 112 -8.08 7.03 -2.51
N ALA A 113 -8.00 7.64 -3.69
CA ALA A 113 -7.58 9.03 -3.83
C ALA A 113 -8.57 10.01 -3.17
N LYS A 114 -9.89 9.79 -3.32
CA LYS A 114 -10.91 10.59 -2.63
C LYS A 114 -10.84 10.48 -1.11
N ASN A 115 -10.41 9.34 -0.59
CA ASN A 115 -10.23 9.10 0.83
C ASN A 115 -8.90 9.65 1.37
N ASN A 116 -8.06 10.26 0.54
CA ASN A 116 -6.70 10.73 0.86
C ASN A 116 -5.73 9.60 1.25
N SER A 117 -5.95 8.37 0.79
CA SER A 117 -4.97 7.30 0.98
C SER A 117 -3.59 7.74 0.51
N LEU A 118 -2.55 7.44 1.29
CA LEU A 118 -1.18 7.85 0.93
C LEU A 118 -0.73 7.18 -0.36
N PHE A 119 -1.04 5.89 -0.50
CA PHE A 119 -0.70 5.10 -1.67
C PHE A 119 -1.89 4.34 -2.23
N VAL A 120 -1.81 4.09 -3.53
CA VAL A 120 -2.60 3.10 -4.25
C VAL A 120 -1.65 2.14 -4.95
N SER A 121 -1.94 0.83 -4.88
CA SER A 121 -1.08 -0.21 -5.46
C SER A 121 -1.79 -0.98 -6.57
N PRO A 122 -1.75 -0.48 -7.83
CA PRO A 122 -2.24 -1.18 -9.01
C PRO A 122 -1.32 -2.35 -9.39
N PHE A 123 -1.93 -3.47 -9.80
CA PHE A 123 -1.23 -4.71 -10.10
C PHE A 123 -0.86 -4.83 -11.58
N ILE A 124 0.43 -4.69 -11.89
CA ILE A 124 0.96 -4.71 -13.26
C ILE A 124 1.09 -6.13 -13.80
N GLY A 125 1.79 -7.01 -13.10
CA GLY A 125 2.09 -8.35 -13.59
C GLY A 125 0.85 -9.20 -13.85
N TRP A 126 -0.25 -8.98 -13.15
CA TRP A 126 -1.53 -9.63 -13.40
C TRP A 126 -2.16 -9.17 -14.71
N LYS A 127 -2.14 -7.88 -14.97
CA LYS A 127 -2.65 -7.28 -16.20
C LYS A 127 -1.89 -7.79 -17.42
N GLU A 128 -0.57 -7.74 -17.37
CA GLU A 128 0.28 -8.23 -18.46
C GLU A 128 0.08 -9.73 -18.72
N ALA A 129 -0.03 -10.55 -17.67
CA ALA A 129 -0.29 -11.98 -17.80
C ALA A 129 -1.62 -12.30 -18.49
N ASN A 130 -2.59 -11.37 -18.40
CA ASN A 130 -3.88 -11.47 -19.10
C ASN A 130 -3.87 -10.78 -20.49
N GLY A 131 -2.71 -10.34 -20.99
CA GLY A 131 -2.57 -9.67 -22.28
C GLY A 131 -3.12 -8.25 -22.33
N GLU A 132 -3.30 -7.60 -21.18
CA GLU A 132 -3.79 -6.23 -21.09
C GLU A 132 -2.63 -5.22 -21.20
N ASP A 133 -2.91 -4.03 -21.73
CA ASP A 133 -1.96 -2.92 -21.85
C ASP A 133 -1.74 -2.26 -20.48
N CYS A 134 -0.64 -2.64 -19.83
CA CYS A 134 -0.27 -2.11 -18.51
C CYS A 134 0.08 -0.63 -18.54
N LYS A 135 0.71 -0.15 -19.64
CA LYS A 135 1.06 1.25 -19.78
C LYS A 135 -0.18 2.13 -19.86
N ALA A 136 -1.13 1.76 -20.72
CA ALA A 136 -2.41 2.46 -20.82
C ALA A 136 -3.19 2.44 -19.50
N TYR A 137 -3.13 1.32 -18.77
CA TYR A 137 -3.77 1.16 -17.47
C TYR A 137 -3.21 2.13 -16.41
N ILE A 138 -1.89 2.19 -16.25
CA ILE A 138 -1.25 3.11 -15.30
C ILE A 138 -1.42 4.56 -15.74
N GLN A 139 -1.28 4.83 -17.05
CA GLN A 139 -1.50 6.17 -17.58
C GLN A 139 -2.91 6.67 -17.27
N ALA A 140 -3.95 5.82 -17.43
CA ALA A 140 -5.32 6.21 -17.10
C ALA A 140 -5.50 6.56 -15.61
N ILE A 141 -4.84 5.85 -14.68
CA ILE A 141 -4.85 6.21 -13.25
C ILE A 141 -4.16 7.56 -13.04
N SER A 142 -3.00 7.77 -13.65
CA SER A 142 -2.25 9.03 -13.57
C SER A 142 -3.07 10.20 -14.10
N ASP A 143 -3.72 10.04 -15.25
CA ASP A 143 -4.56 11.07 -15.87
C ASP A 143 -5.76 11.43 -14.99
N ILE A 144 -6.40 10.44 -14.36
CA ILE A 144 -7.46 10.66 -13.37
C ILE A 144 -6.92 11.51 -12.22
N TYR A 145 -5.74 11.17 -11.69
CA TYR A 145 -5.18 11.89 -10.56
C TYR A 145 -4.76 13.31 -10.92
N ASP A 146 -4.23 13.52 -12.13
CA ASP A 146 -3.92 14.85 -12.64
C ASP A 146 -5.19 15.69 -12.83
N ASN A 147 -6.19 15.14 -13.53
CA ASN A 147 -7.42 15.85 -13.87
C ASN A 147 -8.28 16.25 -12.66
N TYR A 148 -8.25 15.43 -11.61
CA TYR A 148 -9.07 15.65 -10.40
C TYR A 148 -8.28 16.22 -9.22
N GLY A 149 -7.00 16.57 -9.40
CA GLY A 149 -6.18 17.21 -8.37
C GLY A 149 -5.79 16.28 -7.22
N TYR A 150 -5.63 14.98 -7.51
CA TYR A 150 -5.13 13.99 -6.55
C TYR A 150 -3.62 13.78 -6.64
N LYS A 151 -2.98 14.25 -7.71
CA LYS A 151 -1.53 14.18 -7.87
C LYS A 151 -0.81 14.85 -6.70
N GLY A 152 0.18 14.16 -6.13
CA GLY A 152 0.91 14.61 -4.95
C GLY A 152 0.18 14.37 -3.61
N LYS A 153 -1.11 13.98 -3.63
CA LYS A 153 -1.86 13.60 -2.44
C LYS A 153 -1.88 12.08 -2.25
N THR A 154 -2.18 11.34 -3.33
CA THR A 154 -2.11 9.89 -3.39
C THR A 154 -1.07 9.49 -4.42
N GLN A 155 -0.09 8.70 -4.01
CA GLN A 155 0.98 8.22 -4.87
C GLN A 155 0.69 6.82 -5.40
N ILE A 156 1.16 6.53 -6.62
CA ILE A 156 0.98 5.24 -7.27
C ILE A 156 2.21 4.37 -7.00
N ILE A 157 2.02 3.19 -6.39
CA ILE A 157 3.05 2.16 -6.24
C ILE A 157 2.69 1.01 -7.16
N CYS A 158 3.33 0.92 -8.32
CA CYS A 158 3.14 -0.20 -9.24
C CYS A 158 3.51 -1.52 -8.56
N ALA A 159 2.51 -2.42 -8.39
CA ALA A 159 2.66 -3.67 -7.69
C ALA A 159 2.80 -4.88 -8.62
N ALA A 160 3.33 -5.97 -8.08
CA ALA A 160 3.53 -7.23 -8.81
C ALA A 160 4.44 -7.09 -10.05
N ILE A 161 5.44 -6.22 -9.97
CA ILE A 161 6.48 -6.10 -10.99
C ILE A 161 7.31 -7.39 -11.01
N ARG A 162 7.52 -7.95 -12.19
CA ARG A 162 8.22 -9.23 -12.42
C ARG A 162 9.43 -9.11 -13.31
N THR A 163 9.50 -8.09 -14.16
CA THR A 163 10.56 -7.91 -15.14
C THR A 163 11.05 -6.47 -15.17
N PRO A 164 12.33 -6.21 -15.52
CA PRO A 164 12.83 -4.84 -15.72
C PRO A 164 12.04 -4.06 -16.78
N LYS A 165 11.52 -4.76 -17.80
CA LYS A 165 10.70 -4.15 -18.86
C LYS A 165 9.48 -3.42 -18.31
N GLN A 166 8.82 -3.99 -17.31
CA GLN A 166 7.65 -3.39 -16.64
C GLN A 166 7.97 -2.11 -15.86
N ILE A 167 9.25 -1.79 -15.65
CA ILE A 167 9.70 -0.56 -14.99
C ILE A 167 9.98 0.53 -16.04
N VAL A 168 10.44 0.11 -17.22
CA VAL A 168 10.90 1.03 -18.28
C VAL A 168 9.76 1.45 -19.22
N ASP A 169 8.82 0.55 -19.49
CA ASP A 169 7.67 0.80 -20.37
C ASP A 169 6.59 1.65 -19.69
#